data_7e3c06cd0ae255dc1acb8c5a555ce0a2
#
_entry.id   7e3c06cd0ae255dc1acb8c5a555ce0a2
#
_cell.length_a   1.000
_cell.length_b   1.000
_cell.length_c   1.000
_cell.angle_alpha   90.00
_cell.angle_beta   90.00
_cell.angle_gamma   90.00
#
_symmetry.space_group_name_H-M   'P 1'
#
loop_
_entity.id
_entity.type
_entity.pdbx_description
1 polymer ?
#
loop_
_entity_poly.entity_id
_entity_poly.type
_entity_poly.pdbx_seq_one_letter_code
_entity_poly.pdbx_strand_id
1 'polypeptide(L)'
;VVHNKGGLYNRLTEQIHLRTFCLRECEAYVKAAGLALNRNQILQYYMIFGGVPYYWGFLKKGLSLSQNIDSILFEKDAPLRDEFKYLYASVFKKPENYVKIIEALGTKKVGMTREEIITATKIPNSGDLTTKLEELESCGFIRKYNAFGMKKKNAIYQLMDCFTLFYFKFLKSEQTDEHFWTNQINTPAVNTWLGLAFERVCMEHVDQIKFKLGISGVLTEVNSWYCKSDPDNGIFGSQIDMLIARKDQVINLCEMKYSQSEYTITEKVDRSIRNKISDLRVVSGTKYAIYPTLITTYGVVENSYSQELQSVVTMDDLFA
;
A
#
# COMPACT_ATOMS: atom_id res chain seq x y z
N VAL A 1 21.60 -7.36 11.50
CA VAL A 1 22.93 -7.08 12.08
C VAL A 1 22.78 -6.47 13.46
N VAL A 2 21.91 -5.50 13.69
CA VAL A 2 21.78 -4.73 14.95
C VAL A 2 21.30 -5.57 16.12
N HIS A 3 20.41 -6.53 15.90
CA HIS A 3 19.88 -7.40 16.97
C HIS A 3 20.65 -8.72 17.13
N ASN A 4 21.68 -8.94 16.32
CA ASN A 4 22.53 -10.11 16.47
C ASN A 4 23.54 -9.87 17.61
N LYS A 5 23.52 -10.68 18.67
CA LYS A 5 24.42 -10.61 19.82
C LYS A 5 25.89 -10.95 19.46
N GLY A 6 26.32 -10.61 18.24
CA GLY A 6 27.68 -10.73 17.75
C GLY A 6 28.58 -9.55 18.18
N GLY A 7 29.81 -9.51 17.69
CA GLY A 7 30.84 -8.56 18.08
C GLY A 7 30.53 -7.07 17.93
N LEU A 8 29.46 -6.70 17.18
CA LEU A 8 28.98 -5.31 17.02
C LEU A 8 27.86 -4.91 17.99
N TYR A 9 27.34 -5.84 18.80
CA TYR A 9 26.29 -5.55 19.77
C TYR A 9 26.78 -4.51 20.80
N ASN A 10 25.99 -3.44 20.98
CA ASN A 10 26.32 -2.28 21.83
C ASN A 10 27.61 -1.51 21.45
N ARG A 11 28.16 -1.69 20.25
CA ARG A 11 29.34 -0.97 19.74
C ARG A 11 29.05 -0.06 18.55
N LEU A 12 27.76 0.08 18.19
CA LEU A 12 27.34 1.00 17.12
C LEU A 12 27.24 2.40 17.68
N THR A 13 27.91 3.35 17.05
CA THR A 13 27.83 4.78 17.36
C THR A 13 26.68 5.45 16.64
N GLU A 14 26.28 4.91 15.48
CA GLU A 14 25.18 5.43 14.65
C GLU A 14 24.53 4.32 13.85
N GLN A 15 23.25 4.45 13.57
CA GLN A 15 22.48 3.54 12.75
C GLN A 15 21.70 4.31 11.69
N ILE A 16 21.96 4.02 10.42
CA ILE A 16 21.22 4.57 9.28
C ILE A 16 20.22 3.52 8.80
N HIS A 17 18.94 3.86 8.81
CA HIS A 17 17.89 3.05 8.23
C HIS A 17 17.63 3.52 6.80
N LEU A 18 18.10 2.75 5.82
CA LEU A 18 17.83 3.00 4.41
C LEU A 18 16.40 2.55 4.08
N ARG A 19 15.58 3.49 3.64
CA ARG A 19 14.23 3.23 3.14
C ARG A 19 14.28 3.04 1.61
N THR A 20 13.25 2.43 1.07
CA THR A 20 13.00 2.42 -0.38
C THR A 20 12.75 3.85 -0.88
N PHE A 21 12.98 4.10 -2.16
CA PHE A 21 12.68 5.39 -2.77
C PHE A 21 11.20 5.73 -2.67
N CYS A 22 10.88 6.99 -2.38
CA CYS A 22 9.56 7.53 -2.61
C CYS A 22 9.37 7.91 -4.09
N LEU A 23 8.16 8.28 -4.50
CA LEU A 23 7.87 8.64 -5.90
C LEU A 23 8.75 9.80 -6.41
N ARG A 24 9.04 10.81 -5.58
CA ARG A 24 9.97 11.91 -5.93
C ARG A 24 11.38 11.41 -6.22
N GLU A 25 11.88 10.49 -5.42
CA GLU A 25 13.21 9.90 -5.61
C GLU A 25 13.25 9.00 -6.84
N CYS A 26 12.17 8.26 -7.12
CA CYS A 26 12.00 7.52 -8.36
C CYS A 26 11.98 8.46 -9.60
N GLU A 27 11.29 9.60 -9.53
CA GLU A 27 11.31 10.61 -10.60
C GLU A 27 12.73 11.16 -10.83
N ALA A 28 13.46 11.45 -9.75
CA ALA A 28 14.86 11.88 -9.84
C ALA A 28 15.76 10.81 -10.48
N TYR A 29 15.58 9.54 -10.10
CA TYR A 29 16.29 8.41 -10.70
C TYR A 29 16.01 8.29 -12.19
N VAL A 30 14.73 8.33 -12.61
CA VAL A 30 14.31 8.26 -14.01
C VAL A 30 14.94 9.36 -14.83
N LYS A 31 14.97 10.61 -14.32
CA LYS A 31 15.63 11.74 -14.95
C LYS A 31 17.13 11.52 -15.08
N ALA A 32 17.81 11.10 -14.02
CA ALA A 32 19.25 10.85 -14.01
C ALA A 32 19.64 9.71 -14.97
N ALA A 33 18.82 8.67 -15.08
CA ALA A 33 18.99 7.56 -16.01
C ALA A 33 18.66 7.95 -17.48
N GLY A 34 18.10 9.14 -17.72
CA GLY A 34 17.71 9.61 -19.04
C GLY A 34 16.57 8.79 -19.66
N LEU A 35 15.64 8.32 -18.82
CA LEU A 35 14.43 7.60 -19.21
C LEU A 35 13.29 8.59 -19.45
N ALA A 36 12.50 8.39 -20.51
CA ALA A 36 11.37 9.25 -20.87
C ALA A 36 10.06 8.71 -20.30
N LEU A 37 9.91 8.74 -18.98
CA LEU A 37 8.67 8.34 -18.28
C LEU A 37 7.99 9.56 -17.67
N ASN A 38 6.66 9.67 -17.86
CA ASN A 38 5.86 10.64 -17.15
C ASN A 38 5.48 10.13 -15.73
N ARG A 39 4.92 11.01 -14.87
CA ARG A 39 4.57 10.67 -13.49
C ARG A 39 3.60 9.50 -13.37
N ASN A 40 2.62 9.38 -14.28
CA ASN A 40 1.70 8.25 -14.26
C ASN A 40 2.42 6.93 -14.55
N GLN A 41 3.35 6.92 -15.52
CA GLN A 41 4.17 5.75 -15.82
C GLN A 41 5.11 5.39 -14.66
N ILE A 42 5.69 6.39 -13.99
CA ILE A 42 6.48 6.20 -12.77
C ILE A 42 5.60 5.60 -11.66
N LEU A 43 4.40 6.12 -11.45
CA LEU A 43 3.43 5.58 -10.49
C LEU A 43 3.07 4.12 -10.83
N GLN A 44 2.77 3.80 -12.09
CA GLN A 44 2.44 2.43 -12.51
C GLN A 44 3.62 1.47 -12.28
N TYR A 45 4.85 1.89 -12.57
CA TYR A 45 6.04 1.09 -12.30
C TYR A 45 6.23 0.89 -10.78
N TYR A 46 6.04 1.95 -10.00
CA TYR A 46 6.09 1.90 -8.55
C TYR A 46 5.05 0.93 -7.97
N MET A 47 3.84 0.92 -8.49
CA MET A 47 2.78 -0.01 -8.07
C MET A 47 3.15 -1.49 -8.28
N ILE A 48 4.11 -1.79 -9.17
CA ILE A 48 4.60 -3.16 -9.42
C ILE A 48 5.84 -3.46 -8.56
N PHE A 49 6.82 -2.57 -8.57
CA PHE A 49 8.17 -2.83 -8.05
C PHE A 49 8.49 -2.07 -6.75
N GLY A 50 7.58 -1.19 -6.31
CA GLY A 50 7.86 -0.29 -5.19
C GLY A 50 9.05 0.62 -5.46
N GLY A 51 9.60 1.18 -4.40
CA GLY A 51 10.76 2.08 -4.48
C GLY A 51 12.11 1.36 -4.34
N VAL A 52 12.22 0.06 -4.62
CA VAL A 52 13.48 -0.67 -4.50
C VAL A 52 14.43 -0.31 -5.65
N PRO A 53 15.57 0.38 -5.42
CA PRO A 53 16.43 0.90 -6.50
C PRO A 53 16.92 -0.18 -7.47
N TYR A 54 17.13 -1.38 -6.98
CA TYR A 54 17.55 -2.53 -7.80
C TYR A 54 16.59 -2.79 -8.97
N TYR A 55 15.29 -2.76 -8.74
CA TYR A 55 14.30 -3.02 -9.78
C TYR A 55 14.25 -1.90 -10.82
N TRP A 56 14.48 -0.66 -10.42
CA TRP A 56 14.53 0.50 -11.34
C TRP A 56 15.72 0.43 -12.29
N GLY A 57 16.78 -0.27 -11.90
CA GLY A 57 17.96 -0.50 -12.73
C GLY A 57 17.74 -1.36 -13.98
N PHE A 58 16.62 -2.09 -14.06
CA PHE A 58 16.29 -2.91 -15.24
C PHE A 58 15.56 -2.16 -16.35
N LEU A 59 15.12 -0.92 -16.11
CA LEU A 59 14.44 -0.10 -17.12
C LEU A 59 15.36 0.20 -18.30
N LYS A 60 14.89 -0.07 -19.51
CA LYS A 60 15.63 0.14 -20.76
C LYS A 60 15.05 1.33 -21.51
N LYS A 61 15.94 2.18 -22.04
CA LYS A 61 15.59 3.29 -22.96
C LYS A 61 15.01 2.74 -24.25
N GLY A 62 14.06 3.48 -24.82
CA GLY A 62 13.45 3.15 -26.12
C GLY A 62 12.33 2.14 -26.05
N LEU A 63 12.10 1.51 -24.90
CA LEU A 63 10.94 0.65 -24.67
C LEU A 63 9.82 1.43 -23.98
N SER A 64 8.58 1.12 -24.34
CA SER A 64 7.41 1.58 -23.57
C SER A 64 7.44 0.99 -22.15
N LEU A 65 6.64 1.55 -21.24
CA LEU A 65 6.52 1.00 -19.88
C LEU A 65 6.10 -0.47 -19.91
N SER A 66 5.11 -0.82 -20.73
CA SER A 66 4.60 -2.21 -20.81
C SER A 66 5.64 -3.16 -21.36
N GLN A 67 6.37 -2.76 -22.40
CA GLN A 67 7.49 -3.56 -22.93
C GLN A 67 8.61 -3.75 -21.90
N ASN A 68 8.91 -2.73 -21.09
CA ASN A 68 9.84 -2.87 -19.98
C ASN A 68 9.34 -3.91 -18.96
N ILE A 69 8.08 -3.84 -18.57
CA ILE A 69 7.49 -4.80 -17.61
C ILE A 69 7.55 -6.22 -18.17
N ASP A 70 7.18 -6.43 -19.45
CA ASP A 70 7.27 -7.75 -20.08
C ASP A 70 8.71 -8.26 -20.10
N SER A 71 9.69 -7.43 -20.49
CA SER A 71 11.09 -7.82 -20.54
C SER A 71 11.72 -8.11 -19.18
N ILE A 72 11.15 -7.57 -18.10
CA ILE A 72 11.65 -7.73 -16.74
C ILE A 72 11.01 -8.94 -16.05
N LEU A 73 9.74 -9.27 -16.35
CA LEU A 73 8.96 -10.25 -15.59
C LEU A 73 8.42 -11.43 -16.42
N PHE A 74 8.08 -11.25 -17.71
CA PHE A 74 7.30 -12.23 -18.46
C PHE A 74 8.07 -12.93 -19.58
N GLU A 75 9.07 -12.29 -20.19
CA GLU A 75 9.92 -12.94 -21.20
C GLU A 75 10.64 -14.17 -20.60
N LYS A 76 11.02 -15.11 -21.46
CA LYS A 76 11.62 -16.39 -21.06
C LYS A 76 12.83 -16.24 -20.13
N ASP A 77 13.70 -15.29 -20.43
CA ASP A 77 14.94 -15.02 -19.68
C ASP A 77 14.82 -13.71 -18.86
N ALA A 78 13.59 -13.35 -18.45
CA ALA A 78 13.34 -12.14 -17.70
C ALA A 78 14.07 -12.14 -16.35
N PRO A 79 14.83 -11.08 -16.01
CA PRO A 79 15.74 -11.08 -14.86
C PRO A 79 15.04 -11.20 -13.51
N LEU A 80 13.77 -10.82 -13.41
CA LEU A 80 13.00 -10.88 -12.16
C LEU A 80 11.87 -11.93 -12.19
N ARG A 81 11.86 -12.83 -13.18
CA ARG A 81 10.83 -13.88 -13.30
C ARG A 81 10.75 -14.77 -12.04
N ASP A 82 11.90 -15.13 -11.48
CA ASP A 82 12.02 -15.97 -10.29
C ASP A 82 12.32 -15.18 -9.01
N GLU A 83 12.24 -13.84 -9.06
CA GLU A 83 12.65 -12.96 -7.96
C GLU A 83 11.97 -13.33 -6.62
N PHE A 84 10.68 -13.67 -6.63
CA PHE A 84 9.96 -14.05 -5.41
C PHE A 84 10.61 -15.21 -4.66
N LYS A 85 11.19 -16.18 -5.38
CA LYS A 85 11.87 -17.35 -4.76
C LYS A 85 13.11 -16.94 -3.99
N TYR A 86 13.80 -15.89 -4.46
CA TYR A 86 15.09 -15.46 -3.90
C TYR A 86 14.96 -14.28 -2.94
N LEU A 87 13.93 -13.44 -3.11
CA LEU A 87 13.70 -12.23 -2.33
C LEU A 87 13.77 -12.50 -0.81
N TYR A 88 12.96 -13.41 -0.31
CA TYR A 88 12.93 -13.73 1.13
C TYR A 88 14.16 -14.48 1.60
N ALA A 89 14.76 -15.31 0.74
CA ALA A 89 15.99 -16.03 1.05
C ALA A 89 17.21 -15.10 1.13
N SER A 90 17.22 -14.00 0.40
CA SER A 90 18.27 -12.99 0.46
C SER A 90 18.24 -12.15 1.74
N VAL A 91 17.04 -11.95 2.30
CA VAL A 91 16.82 -11.12 3.50
C VAL A 91 16.86 -11.94 4.79
N PHE A 92 16.30 -13.16 4.80
CA PHE A 92 16.10 -13.99 5.98
C PHE A 92 16.86 -15.32 5.91
N LYS A 93 17.57 -15.68 6.98
CA LYS A 93 18.34 -16.93 7.03
C LYS A 93 17.50 -18.22 6.92
N LYS A 94 16.24 -18.17 7.39
CA LYS A 94 15.28 -19.29 7.35
C LYS A 94 13.95 -18.74 6.86
N PRO A 95 13.78 -18.57 5.53
CA PRO A 95 12.68 -17.82 4.93
C PRO A 95 11.33 -18.52 4.99
N GLU A 96 11.27 -19.82 5.26
CA GLU A 96 10.06 -20.65 5.09
C GLU A 96 8.86 -20.12 5.90
N ASN A 97 9.08 -19.72 7.15
CA ASN A 97 8.00 -19.17 7.98
C ASN A 97 7.62 -17.73 7.60
N TYR A 98 8.58 -16.93 7.11
CA TYR A 98 8.28 -15.59 6.59
C TYR A 98 7.41 -15.69 5.34
N VAL A 99 7.74 -16.57 4.41
CA VAL A 99 6.96 -16.82 3.20
C VAL A 99 5.55 -17.28 3.55
N LYS A 100 5.37 -18.22 4.51
CA LYS A 100 4.05 -18.66 4.98
C LYS A 100 3.21 -17.48 5.52
N ILE A 101 3.82 -16.58 6.30
CA ILE A 101 3.14 -15.40 6.84
C ILE A 101 2.71 -14.47 5.69
N ILE A 102 3.61 -14.20 4.76
CA ILE A 102 3.35 -13.34 3.61
C ILE A 102 2.28 -13.93 2.70
N GLU A 103 2.31 -15.23 2.42
CA GLU A 103 1.27 -15.91 1.64
C GLU A 103 -0.10 -15.84 2.32
N ALA A 104 -0.16 -16.04 3.64
CA ALA A 104 -1.40 -15.88 4.40
C ALA A 104 -1.92 -14.43 4.29
N LEU A 105 -1.06 -13.43 4.52
CA LEU A 105 -1.43 -12.02 4.42
C LEU A 105 -1.86 -11.61 3.01
N GLY A 106 -1.29 -12.21 1.97
CA GLY A 106 -1.67 -11.98 0.57
C GLY A 106 -3.12 -12.38 0.24
N THR A 107 -3.75 -13.23 1.05
CA THR A 107 -5.14 -13.66 0.86
C THR A 107 -6.19 -12.66 1.36
N LYS A 108 -5.79 -11.68 2.19
CA LYS A 108 -6.73 -10.78 2.86
C LYS A 108 -6.29 -9.32 2.75
N LYS A 109 -6.99 -8.55 1.88
CA LYS A 109 -6.67 -7.14 1.58
C LYS A 109 -6.50 -6.27 2.83
N VAL A 110 -7.38 -6.39 3.80
CA VAL A 110 -7.36 -5.61 5.06
C VAL A 110 -6.26 -6.05 6.03
N GLY A 111 -5.61 -7.19 5.76
CA GLY A 111 -4.65 -7.79 6.67
C GLY A 111 -5.29 -8.75 7.67
N MET A 112 -4.48 -9.27 8.57
CA MET A 112 -4.85 -10.27 9.57
C MET A 112 -4.40 -9.86 10.97
N THR A 113 -5.18 -10.24 11.96
CA THR A 113 -4.73 -10.23 13.35
C THR A 113 -3.67 -11.32 13.58
N ARG A 114 -2.93 -11.21 14.69
CA ARG A 114 -1.97 -12.26 15.07
C ARG A 114 -2.62 -13.65 15.17
N GLU A 115 -3.83 -13.73 15.70
CA GLU A 115 -4.57 -14.98 15.87
C GLU A 115 -4.97 -15.58 14.51
N GLU A 116 -5.40 -14.75 13.57
CA GLU A 116 -5.69 -15.18 12.19
C GLU A 116 -4.45 -15.70 11.48
N ILE A 117 -3.28 -15.04 11.66
CA ILE A 117 -2.00 -15.51 11.12
C ILE A 117 -1.64 -16.89 11.68
N ILE A 118 -1.73 -17.08 13.00
CA ILE A 118 -1.47 -18.37 13.66
C ILE A 118 -2.40 -19.45 13.10
N THR A 119 -3.67 -19.15 12.95
CA THR A 119 -4.66 -20.10 12.42
C THR A 119 -4.36 -20.49 10.98
N ALA A 120 -4.01 -19.50 10.14
CA ALA A 120 -3.73 -19.72 8.71
C ALA A 120 -2.41 -20.45 8.46
N THR A 121 -1.36 -20.08 9.22
CA THR A 121 0.00 -20.58 8.98
C THR A 121 0.38 -21.81 9.80
N LYS A 122 -0.36 -22.08 10.87
CA LYS A 122 -0.03 -23.09 11.92
C LYS A 122 1.32 -22.84 12.62
N ILE A 123 1.85 -21.62 12.54
CA ILE A 123 3.05 -21.24 13.29
C ILE A 123 2.64 -21.02 14.75
N PRO A 124 3.39 -21.60 15.72
CA PRO A 124 3.05 -21.45 17.14
C PRO A 124 3.06 -20.01 17.62
N ASN A 125 2.17 -19.70 18.58
CA ASN A 125 2.16 -18.39 19.25
C ASN A 125 3.37 -18.27 20.19
N SER A 126 4.45 -17.70 19.72
CA SER A 126 5.73 -17.62 20.43
C SER A 126 6.42 -16.28 20.24
N GLY A 127 7.50 -16.05 20.98
CA GLY A 127 8.40 -14.91 20.75
C GLY A 127 9.02 -14.91 19.36
N ASP A 128 9.29 -16.10 18.78
CA ASP A 128 9.81 -16.23 17.42
C ASP A 128 8.84 -15.64 16.36
N LEU A 129 7.53 -15.88 16.50
CA LEU A 129 6.54 -15.25 15.63
C LEU A 129 6.53 -13.71 15.80
N THR A 130 6.70 -13.20 17.03
CA THR A 130 6.80 -11.76 17.27
C THR A 130 7.99 -11.17 16.54
N THR A 131 9.17 -11.78 16.69
CA THR A 131 10.39 -11.36 15.99
C THR A 131 10.20 -11.35 14.47
N LYS A 132 9.60 -12.39 13.90
CA LYS A 132 9.34 -12.45 12.46
C LYS A 132 8.43 -11.36 11.95
N LEU A 133 7.36 -11.04 12.68
CA LEU A 133 6.45 -9.95 12.33
C LEU A 133 7.14 -8.58 12.42
N GLU A 134 7.97 -8.37 13.44
CA GLU A 134 8.77 -7.13 13.59
C GLU A 134 9.83 -6.99 12.50
N GLU A 135 10.49 -8.08 12.11
CA GLU A 135 11.46 -8.08 11.01
C GLU A 135 10.79 -7.81 9.65
N LEU A 136 9.64 -8.44 9.37
CA LEU A 136 8.86 -8.16 8.15
C LEU A 136 8.40 -6.70 8.10
N GLU A 137 7.96 -6.13 9.22
CA GLU A 137 7.58 -4.72 9.32
C GLU A 137 8.79 -3.80 9.11
N SER A 138 9.90 -4.10 9.77
CA SER A 138 11.16 -3.37 9.66
C SER A 138 11.75 -3.35 8.24
N CYS A 139 11.55 -4.44 7.49
CA CYS A 139 11.95 -4.55 6.08
C CYS A 139 10.94 -3.95 5.10
N GLY A 140 9.80 -3.44 5.57
CA GLY A 140 8.77 -2.83 4.73
C GLY A 140 7.84 -3.81 3.99
N PHE A 141 7.96 -5.13 4.24
CA PHE A 141 7.06 -6.10 3.60
C PHE A 141 5.62 -5.97 4.11
N ILE A 142 5.45 -5.66 5.39
CA ILE A 142 4.15 -5.50 6.02
C ILE A 142 4.10 -4.21 6.82
N ARG A 143 2.90 -3.73 7.10
CA ARG A 143 2.65 -2.72 8.13
C ARG A 143 1.82 -3.32 9.26
N LYS A 144 2.04 -2.80 10.45
CA LYS A 144 1.21 -3.05 11.63
C LYS A 144 0.39 -1.81 11.92
N TYR A 145 -0.91 -1.95 12.09
CA TYR A 145 -1.77 -0.85 12.46
C TYR A 145 -2.86 -1.31 13.44
N ASN A 146 -3.44 -0.36 14.17
CA ASN A 146 -4.62 -0.61 14.97
C ASN A 146 -5.84 -0.04 14.24
N ALA A 147 -6.99 -0.73 14.30
CA ALA A 147 -8.22 -0.12 13.86
C ALA A 147 -8.57 1.05 14.79
N PHE A 148 -9.01 2.18 14.23
CA PHE A 148 -9.38 3.37 15.00
C PHE A 148 -10.40 3.04 16.10
N GLY A 149 -10.16 3.51 17.33
CA GLY A 149 -11.01 3.23 18.48
C GLY A 149 -10.80 1.85 19.13
N MET A 150 -9.95 0.98 18.57
CA MET A 150 -9.70 -0.36 19.11
C MET A 150 -8.45 -0.41 20.01
N LYS A 151 -8.45 -1.37 20.96
CA LYS A 151 -7.31 -1.57 21.87
C LYS A 151 -6.07 -2.08 21.10
N LYS A 152 -4.88 -1.65 21.50
CA LYS A 152 -3.58 -2.03 20.88
C LYS A 152 -3.35 -3.55 20.71
N LYS A 153 -3.95 -4.40 21.56
CA LYS A 153 -3.81 -5.86 21.48
C LYS A 153 -4.41 -6.48 20.22
N ASN A 154 -5.24 -5.76 19.48
CA ASN A 154 -5.91 -6.22 18.26
C ASN A 154 -5.24 -5.65 17.01
N ALA A 155 -3.92 -5.46 17.04
CA ALA A 155 -3.18 -4.99 15.88
C ALA A 155 -3.37 -5.90 14.67
N ILE A 156 -3.47 -5.27 13.51
CA ILE A 156 -3.63 -5.91 12.21
C ILE A 156 -2.31 -5.79 11.45
N TYR A 157 -1.89 -6.89 10.84
CA TYR A 157 -0.72 -6.95 9.98
C TYR A 157 -1.20 -7.04 8.53
N GLN A 158 -0.70 -6.15 7.67
CA GLN A 158 -1.14 -6.03 6.29
C GLN A 158 0.07 -6.05 5.35
N LEU A 159 -0.03 -6.83 4.28
CA LEU A 159 0.98 -6.88 3.23
C LEU A 159 1.03 -5.55 2.49
N MET A 160 2.24 -4.99 2.37
CA MET A 160 2.52 -3.69 1.75
C MET A 160 3.38 -3.81 0.49
N ASP A 161 4.31 -4.76 0.47
CA ASP A 161 5.29 -4.89 -0.62
C ASP A 161 4.63 -5.04 -1.99
N CYS A 162 4.88 -4.06 -2.86
CA CYS A 162 4.26 -3.96 -4.18
C CYS A 162 4.59 -5.16 -5.06
N PHE A 163 5.86 -5.59 -5.09
CA PHE A 163 6.30 -6.71 -5.90
C PHE A 163 5.63 -8.02 -5.47
N THR A 164 5.57 -8.29 -4.17
CA THR A 164 4.91 -9.48 -3.62
C THR A 164 3.41 -9.51 -3.95
N LEU A 165 2.72 -8.36 -3.85
CA LEU A 165 1.31 -8.24 -4.24
C LEU A 165 1.10 -8.52 -5.73
N PHE A 166 2.00 -7.99 -6.58
CA PHE A 166 1.99 -8.23 -8.01
C PHE A 166 2.24 -9.71 -8.33
N TYR A 167 3.24 -10.31 -7.66
CA TYR A 167 3.55 -11.73 -7.80
C TYR A 167 2.33 -12.61 -7.52
N PHE A 168 1.65 -12.40 -6.40
CA PHE A 168 0.46 -13.20 -6.07
C PHE A 168 -0.67 -13.06 -7.07
N LYS A 169 -0.77 -11.91 -7.71
CA LYS A 169 -1.85 -11.64 -8.67
C LYS A 169 -1.55 -12.17 -10.07
N PHE A 170 -0.32 -12.03 -10.55
CA PHE A 170 0.01 -12.22 -11.96
C PHE A 170 1.14 -13.22 -12.25
N LEU A 171 2.05 -13.47 -11.30
CA LEU A 171 3.22 -14.32 -11.52
C LEU A 171 3.13 -15.69 -10.84
N LYS A 172 2.28 -15.85 -9.81
CA LYS A 172 2.16 -17.12 -9.05
C LYS A 172 1.65 -18.27 -9.93
N SER A 173 0.81 -17.99 -10.90
CA SER A 173 0.43 -18.93 -11.96
C SER A 173 1.40 -18.76 -13.14
N GLU A 174 1.94 -19.87 -13.65
CA GLU A 174 2.82 -19.83 -14.80
C GLU A 174 2.17 -19.11 -15.97
N GLN A 175 2.82 -18.05 -16.45
CA GLN A 175 2.42 -17.32 -17.64
C GLN A 175 3.27 -17.81 -18.81
N THR A 176 2.63 -18.15 -19.89
CA THR A 176 3.29 -18.59 -21.14
C THR A 176 3.39 -17.48 -22.18
N ASP A 177 2.65 -16.38 -22.00
CA ASP A 177 2.66 -15.22 -22.88
C ASP A 177 3.79 -14.28 -22.47
N GLU A 178 4.83 -14.16 -23.29
CA GLU A 178 5.97 -13.26 -23.05
C GLU A 178 5.59 -11.78 -23.16
N HIS A 179 4.45 -11.46 -23.75
CA HIS A 179 3.86 -10.12 -23.85
C HIS A 179 2.64 -9.96 -22.96
N PHE A 180 2.57 -10.74 -21.90
CA PHE A 180 1.41 -10.80 -21.00
C PHE A 180 0.96 -9.42 -20.55
N TRP A 181 1.87 -8.59 -20.02
CA TRP A 181 1.49 -7.28 -19.51
C TRP A 181 0.98 -6.34 -20.59
N THR A 182 1.67 -6.29 -21.74
CA THR A 182 1.25 -5.49 -22.89
C THR A 182 -0.14 -5.90 -23.38
N ASN A 183 -0.44 -7.20 -23.40
CA ASN A 183 -1.72 -7.74 -23.84
C ASN A 183 -2.85 -7.58 -22.79
N GLN A 184 -2.52 -7.36 -21.52
CA GLN A 184 -3.49 -7.19 -20.44
C GLN A 184 -3.83 -5.73 -20.10
N ILE A 185 -3.24 -4.76 -20.80
CA ILE A 185 -3.54 -3.34 -20.57
C ILE A 185 -5.04 -3.08 -20.71
N ASN A 186 -5.61 -2.32 -19.76
CA ASN A 186 -7.02 -1.93 -19.71
C ASN A 186 -8.02 -3.09 -19.48
N THR A 187 -7.56 -4.30 -19.18
CA THR A 187 -8.48 -5.36 -18.76
C THR A 187 -9.07 -5.09 -17.38
N PRO A 188 -10.28 -5.59 -17.06
CA PRO A 188 -10.88 -5.43 -15.73
C PRO A 188 -9.98 -5.96 -14.60
N ALA A 189 -9.20 -7.01 -14.86
CA ALA A 189 -8.29 -7.61 -13.88
C ALA A 189 -7.15 -6.64 -13.51
N VAL A 190 -6.52 -6.03 -14.53
CA VAL A 190 -5.45 -5.03 -14.33
C VAL A 190 -6.01 -3.76 -13.70
N ASN A 191 -7.17 -3.26 -14.16
CA ASN A 191 -7.78 -2.06 -13.59
C ASN A 191 -8.15 -2.25 -12.10
N THR A 192 -8.67 -3.42 -11.74
CA THR A 192 -8.94 -3.74 -10.32
C THR A 192 -7.66 -3.78 -9.50
N TRP A 193 -6.59 -4.38 -10.05
CA TRP A 193 -5.30 -4.45 -9.36
C TRP A 193 -4.66 -3.05 -9.21
N LEU A 194 -4.70 -2.22 -10.25
CA LEU A 194 -4.21 -0.84 -10.17
C LEU A 194 -4.89 -0.04 -9.06
N GLY A 195 -6.20 -0.20 -8.88
CA GLY A 195 -6.94 0.40 -7.76
C GLY A 195 -6.39 -0.04 -6.40
N LEU A 196 -6.17 -1.35 -6.21
CA LEU A 196 -5.62 -1.91 -4.97
C LEU A 196 -4.17 -1.49 -4.72
N ALA A 197 -3.34 -1.47 -5.78
CA ALA A 197 -1.94 -1.07 -5.68
C ALA A 197 -1.81 0.43 -5.37
N PHE A 198 -2.67 1.28 -5.97
CA PHE A 198 -2.70 2.70 -5.67
C PHE A 198 -2.98 3.00 -4.19
N GLU A 199 -3.89 2.25 -3.57
CA GLU A 199 -4.12 2.37 -2.12
C GLU A 199 -2.84 2.10 -1.31
N ARG A 200 -2.01 1.12 -1.71
CA ARG A 200 -0.72 0.83 -1.05
C ARG A 200 0.26 1.97 -1.21
N VAL A 201 0.37 2.51 -2.43
CA VAL A 201 1.23 3.68 -2.69
C VAL A 201 0.79 4.88 -1.86
N CYS A 202 -0.49 5.18 -1.76
CA CYS A 202 -1.00 6.25 -0.89
C CYS A 202 -0.60 6.03 0.59
N MET A 203 -0.66 4.78 1.07
CA MET A 203 -0.25 4.45 2.43
C MET A 203 1.26 4.60 2.68
N GLU A 204 2.09 4.42 1.67
CA GLU A 204 3.54 4.66 1.75
C GLU A 204 3.88 6.16 1.66
N HIS A 205 2.99 6.98 1.08
CA HIS A 205 3.16 8.41 0.85
C HIS A 205 2.30 9.29 1.77
N VAL A 206 2.03 8.82 2.98
CA VAL A 206 1.21 9.57 3.97
C VAL A 206 1.81 10.93 4.30
N ASP A 207 3.13 11.06 4.34
CA ASP A 207 3.76 12.35 4.66
C ASP A 207 3.53 13.39 3.56
N GLN A 208 3.51 12.99 2.28
CA GLN A 208 3.15 13.84 1.16
C GLN A 208 1.66 14.22 1.19
N ILE A 209 0.79 13.26 1.53
CA ILE A 209 -0.65 13.53 1.72
C ILE A 209 -0.84 14.54 2.86
N LYS A 210 -0.17 14.37 3.99
CA LYS A 210 -0.23 15.32 5.12
C LYS A 210 0.30 16.70 4.74
N PHE A 211 1.35 16.74 3.92
CA PHE A 211 1.90 18.01 3.41
C PHE A 211 0.87 18.74 2.55
N LYS A 212 0.24 18.05 1.59
CA LYS A 212 -0.84 18.61 0.77
C LYS A 212 -2.03 19.10 1.59
N LEU A 213 -2.40 18.37 2.64
CA LEU A 213 -3.50 18.74 3.54
C LEU A 213 -3.13 19.88 4.51
N GLY A 214 -1.89 20.35 4.52
CA GLY A 214 -1.41 21.39 5.43
C GLY A 214 -1.32 20.95 6.90
N ILE A 215 -1.18 19.65 7.15
CA ILE A 215 -1.20 19.07 8.51
C ILE A 215 0.11 18.38 8.91
N SER A 216 1.22 18.64 8.23
CA SER A 216 2.54 18.05 8.55
C SER A 216 3.01 18.36 9.98
N GLY A 217 2.63 19.50 10.53
CA GLY A 217 2.94 19.89 11.92
C GLY A 217 1.95 19.37 12.97
N VAL A 218 0.89 18.69 12.57
CA VAL A 218 -0.13 18.16 13.48
C VAL A 218 0.21 16.71 13.85
N LEU A 219 0.20 16.39 15.14
CA LEU A 219 0.35 15.00 15.57
C LEU A 219 -0.84 14.17 15.09
N THR A 220 -0.56 13.10 14.35
CA THR A 220 -1.57 12.26 13.72
C THR A 220 -1.31 10.79 14.00
N GLU A 221 -2.40 10.00 14.00
CA GLU A 221 -2.36 8.54 13.93
C GLU A 221 -3.01 8.11 12.60
N VAL A 222 -2.30 7.27 11.83
CA VAL A 222 -2.79 6.74 10.55
C VAL A 222 -3.25 5.31 10.75
N ASN A 223 -4.53 5.11 10.53
CA ASN A 223 -5.21 3.83 10.78
C ASN A 223 -6.01 3.41 9.54
N SER A 224 -6.38 2.14 9.50
CA SER A 224 -7.52 1.67 8.69
C SER A 224 -8.66 1.28 9.64
N TRP A 225 -9.85 1.19 9.11
CA TRP A 225 -11.01 0.85 9.94
C TRP A 225 -12.03 0.03 9.14
N TYR A 226 -12.73 -0.87 9.82
CA TYR A 226 -13.86 -1.59 9.25
C TYR A 226 -14.86 -1.96 10.32
N CYS A 227 -16.11 -2.10 9.94
CA CYS A 227 -17.17 -2.71 10.74
C CYS A 227 -17.99 -3.68 9.88
N LYS A 228 -18.59 -4.66 10.55
CA LYS A 228 -19.58 -5.52 9.91
C LYS A 228 -20.91 -4.79 9.85
N SER A 229 -21.76 -5.18 8.89
CA SER A 229 -23.14 -4.70 8.83
C SER A 229 -23.92 -5.19 10.05
N ASP A 230 -24.71 -4.28 10.63
CA ASP A 230 -25.64 -4.53 11.72
C ASP A 230 -26.87 -3.65 11.49
N PRO A 231 -27.84 -4.11 10.67
CA PRO A 231 -29.02 -3.34 10.31
C PRO A 231 -29.88 -2.94 11.52
N ASP A 232 -29.90 -3.75 12.57
CA ASP A 232 -30.68 -3.47 13.77
C ASP A 232 -30.17 -2.23 14.51
N ASN A 233 -28.89 -1.95 14.40
CA ASN A 233 -28.22 -0.77 14.94
C ASN A 233 -27.94 0.32 13.90
N GLY A 234 -28.47 0.20 12.69
CA GLY A 234 -28.29 1.18 11.60
C GLY A 234 -26.87 1.23 11.02
N ILE A 235 -26.11 0.12 11.12
CA ILE A 235 -24.74 0.01 10.62
C ILE A 235 -24.77 -0.69 9.27
N PHE A 236 -24.27 0.01 8.23
CA PHE A 236 -24.27 -0.50 6.85
C PHE A 236 -23.20 -1.58 6.59
N GLY A 237 -22.11 -1.54 7.35
CA GLY A 237 -20.93 -2.35 7.12
C GLY A 237 -19.97 -1.66 6.16
N SER A 238 -18.91 -1.08 6.71
CA SER A 238 -17.98 -0.23 5.96
C SER A 238 -16.54 -0.63 6.17
N GLN A 239 -15.73 -0.38 5.13
CA GLN A 239 -14.28 -0.43 5.20
C GLN A 239 -13.70 0.91 4.77
N ILE A 240 -12.78 1.44 5.57
CA ILE A 240 -12.03 2.66 5.32
C ILE A 240 -10.56 2.29 5.30
N ASP A 241 -9.92 2.44 4.14
CA ASP A 241 -8.53 2.00 3.96
C ASP A 241 -7.54 2.93 4.66
N MET A 242 -7.84 4.24 4.76
CA MET A 242 -7.01 5.20 5.48
C MET A 242 -7.86 6.21 6.25
N LEU A 243 -7.59 6.30 7.55
CA LEU A 243 -8.03 7.36 8.44
C LEU A 243 -6.80 8.10 8.98
N ILE A 244 -6.77 9.42 8.88
CA ILE A 244 -5.77 10.26 9.53
C ILE A 244 -6.45 10.95 10.71
N ALA A 245 -6.31 10.36 11.90
CA ALA A 245 -6.84 10.92 13.13
C ALA A 245 -5.86 11.95 13.70
N ARG A 246 -6.32 13.17 13.88
CA ARG A 246 -5.52 14.35 14.24
C ARG A 246 -5.74 14.73 15.70
N LYS A 247 -4.72 15.26 16.36
CA LYS A 247 -4.83 15.74 17.75
C LYS A 247 -5.72 16.99 17.91
N ASP A 248 -5.94 17.74 16.82
CA ASP A 248 -6.88 18.86 16.76
C ASP A 248 -8.35 18.43 16.55
N GLN A 249 -8.67 17.18 16.86
CA GLN A 249 -10.01 16.60 16.86
C GLN A 249 -10.69 16.52 15.48
N VAL A 250 -9.90 16.32 14.44
CA VAL A 250 -10.36 16.07 13.09
C VAL A 250 -9.91 14.68 12.64
N ILE A 251 -10.73 14.00 11.86
CA ILE A 251 -10.41 12.77 11.15
C ILE A 251 -10.54 13.03 9.66
N ASN A 252 -9.44 12.94 8.90
CA ASN A 252 -9.54 12.84 7.46
C ASN A 252 -9.89 11.40 7.09
N LEU A 253 -11.10 11.20 6.56
CA LEU A 253 -11.57 9.94 6.01
C LEU A 253 -11.14 9.91 4.55
N CYS A 254 -10.07 9.16 4.26
CA CYS A 254 -9.47 9.13 2.93
C CYS A 254 -10.05 7.99 2.10
N GLU A 255 -10.68 8.34 0.99
CA GLU A 255 -11.09 7.42 -0.08
C GLU A 255 -10.10 7.52 -1.21
N MET A 256 -9.56 6.39 -1.66
CA MET A 256 -8.52 6.34 -2.70
C MET A 256 -9.09 5.76 -3.98
N LYS A 257 -8.89 6.43 -5.11
CA LYS A 257 -9.40 6.01 -6.43
C LYS A 257 -8.34 6.20 -7.50
N TYR A 258 -7.85 5.10 -8.05
CA TYR A 258 -7.06 5.14 -9.28
C TYR A 258 -7.99 5.35 -10.48
N SER A 259 -7.68 6.32 -11.32
CA SER A 259 -8.41 6.61 -12.56
C SER A 259 -7.44 7.02 -13.66
N GLN A 260 -7.86 6.90 -14.92
CA GLN A 260 -7.06 7.33 -16.09
C GLN A 260 -7.36 8.78 -16.52
N SER A 261 -8.31 9.42 -15.86
CA SER A 261 -8.71 10.81 -16.04
C SER A 261 -9.25 11.35 -14.71
N GLU A 262 -9.70 12.59 -14.68
CA GLU A 262 -10.41 13.14 -13.52
C GLU A 262 -11.55 12.21 -13.08
N TYR A 263 -11.64 11.97 -11.78
CA TYR A 263 -12.62 11.06 -11.22
C TYR A 263 -13.97 11.71 -11.03
N THR A 264 -15.03 11.11 -11.59
CA THR A 264 -16.39 11.59 -11.39
C THR A 264 -17.01 10.92 -10.16
N ILE A 265 -17.38 11.74 -9.17
CA ILE A 265 -18.12 11.26 -8.01
C ILE A 265 -19.58 11.06 -8.43
N THR A 266 -20.03 9.82 -8.39
CA THR A 266 -21.42 9.45 -8.66
C THR A 266 -22.22 9.42 -7.35
N GLU A 267 -23.55 9.43 -7.43
CA GLU A 267 -24.46 9.27 -6.28
C GLU A 267 -24.09 8.01 -5.44
N LYS A 268 -23.72 6.91 -6.10
CA LYS A 268 -23.32 5.69 -5.42
C LYS A 268 -22.05 5.88 -4.57
N VAL A 269 -21.07 6.61 -5.09
CA VAL A 269 -19.82 6.90 -4.37
C VAL A 269 -20.08 7.84 -3.20
N ASP A 270 -20.83 8.91 -3.42
CA ASP A 270 -21.24 9.84 -2.36
C ASP A 270 -21.98 9.11 -1.23
N ARG A 271 -22.98 8.31 -1.57
CA ARG A 271 -23.72 7.48 -0.61
C ARG A 271 -22.78 6.54 0.17
N SER A 272 -21.82 5.93 -0.49
CA SER A 272 -20.81 5.09 0.18
C SER A 272 -19.97 5.87 1.18
N ILE A 273 -19.53 7.08 0.84
CA ILE A 273 -18.77 7.95 1.75
C ILE A 273 -19.63 8.36 2.95
N ARG A 274 -20.88 8.74 2.75
CA ARG A 274 -21.83 9.08 3.83
C ARG A 274 -22.09 7.90 4.76
N ASN A 275 -22.25 6.69 4.22
CA ASN A 275 -22.42 5.48 5.02
C ASN A 275 -21.16 5.20 5.88
N LYS A 276 -19.96 5.34 5.30
CA LYS A 276 -18.69 5.20 6.04
C LYS A 276 -18.58 6.21 7.19
N ILE A 277 -18.98 7.45 6.98
CA ILE A 277 -19.00 8.49 8.02
C ILE A 277 -20.00 8.13 9.12
N SER A 278 -21.21 7.68 8.76
CA SER A 278 -22.24 7.25 9.71
C SER A 278 -21.77 6.09 10.55
N ASP A 279 -21.29 5.03 9.89
CA ASP A 279 -20.79 3.82 10.57
C ASP A 279 -19.63 4.13 11.51
N LEU A 280 -18.67 4.96 11.06
CA LEU A 280 -17.55 5.38 11.90
C LEU A 280 -18.02 6.11 13.16
N ARG A 281 -18.99 7.03 13.04
CA ARG A 281 -19.56 7.76 14.18
C ARG A 281 -20.26 6.82 15.14
N VAL A 282 -21.13 5.96 14.65
CA VAL A 282 -21.95 5.04 15.48
C VAL A 282 -21.06 4.04 16.20
N VAL A 283 -20.16 3.37 15.50
CA VAL A 283 -19.38 2.27 16.06
C VAL A 283 -18.23 2.76 16.96
N SER A 284 -17.54 3.84 16.58
CA SER A 284 -16.41 4.36 17.39
C SER A 284 -16.85 5.32 18.49
N GLY A 285 -18.06 5.89 18.40
CA GLY A 285 -18.54 6.92 19.32
C GLY A 285 -17.75 8.24 19.24
N THR A 286 -16.96 8.43 18.18
CA THR A 286 -16.11 9.61 18.05
C THR A 286 -16.89 10.89 17.94
N LYS A 287 -16.40 11.94 18.64
CA LYS A 287 -16.90 13.32 18.53
C LYS A 287 -16.07 14.20 17.61
N TYR A 288 -15.02 13.63 16.97
CA TYR A 288 -14.18 14.36 16.05
C TYR A 288 -14.96 14.81 14.81
N ALA A 289 -14.60 15.94 14.25
CA ALA A 289 -15.08 16.33 12.92
C ALA A 289 -14.51 15.33 11.89
N ILE A 290 -15.34 14.85 10.97
CA ILE A 290 -14.91 13.91 9.94
C ILE A 290 -14.90 14.65 8.61
N TYR A 291 -13.72 14.74 7.99
CA TYR A 291 -13.46 15.42 6.73
C TYR A 291 -13.30 14.40 5.61
N PRO A 292 -14.31 14.24 4.72
CA PRO A 292 -14.16 13.44 3.52
C PRO A 292 -12.99 13.96 2.67
N THR A 293 -12.02 13.12 2.42
CA THR A 293 -10.82 13.43 1.65
C THR A 293 -10.71 12.43 0.51
N LEU A 294 -10.68 12.88 -0.74
CA LEU A 294 -10.51 12.01 -1.88
C LEU A 294 -9.07 12.09 -2.40
N ILE A 295 -8.45 10.93 -2.60
CA ILE A 295 -7.12 10.81 -3.18
C ILE A 295 -7.27 10.13 -4.53
N THR A 296 -6.93 10.84 -5.61
CA THR A 296 -7.09 10.34 -6.97
C THR A 296 -5.84 10.56 -7.80
N THR A 297 -5.80 9.97 -8.99
CA THR A 297 -4.70 10.17 -9.93
C THR A 297 -4.69 11.60 -10.49
N TYR A 298 -5.82 12.09 -10.97
CA TYR A 298 -5.91 13.34 -11.75
C TYR A 298 -6.86 14.40 -11.17
N GLY A 299 -7.37 14.21 -9.96
CA GLY A 299 -8.36 15.09 -9.36
C GLY A 299 -9.80 14.64 -9.63
N VAL A 300 -10.76 15.55 -9.49
CA VAL A 300 -12.19 15.25 -9.57
C VAL A 300 -12.90 16.22 -10.53
N VAL A 301 -13.88 15.70 -11.24
CA VAL A 301 -14.80 16.50 -12.02
C VAL A 301 -15.72 17.27 -11.06
N GLU A 302 -15.86 18.58 -11.27
CA GLU A 302 -16.76 19.41 -10.45
C GLU A 302 -18.22 19.02 -10.70
N ASN A 303 -18.91 18.64 -9.63
CA ASN A 303 -20.35 18.38 -9.61
C ASN A 303 -20.89 18.57 -8.18
N SER A 304 -22.20 18.41 -7.98
CA SER A 304 -22.84 18.58 -6.67
C SER A 304 -22.27 17.69 -5.59
N TYR A 305 -21.75 16.50 -5.92
CA TYR A 305 -21.17 15.57 -4.97
C TYR A 305 -19.72 15.91 -4.61
N SER A 306 -18.95 16.46 -5.57
CA SER A 306 -17.56 16.86 -5.31
C SER A 306 -17.46 18.04 -4.33
N GLN A 307 -18.49 18.88 -4.26
CA GLN A 307 -18.58 20.01 -3.32
C GLN A 307 -18.72 19.58 -1.85
N GLU A 308 -19.12 18.34 -1.58
CA GLU A 308 -19.19 17.76 -0.24
C GLU A 308 -17.79 17.32 0.30
N LEU A 309 -16.80 17.22 -0.59
CA LEU A 309 -15.44 16.91 -0.18
C LEU A 309 -14.79 18.09 0.54
N GLN A 310 -14.07 17.79 1.61
CA GLN A 310 -13.25 18.81 2.30
C GLN A 310 -11.87 18.98 1.69
N SER A 311 -11.35 17.95 1.03
CA SER A 311 -10.02 17.98 0.42
C SER A 311 -9.91 16.98 -0.72
N VAL A 312 -9.08 17.34 -1.71
CA VAL A 312 -8.67 16.49 -2.82
C VAL A 312 -7.14 16.46 -2.86
N VAL A 313 -6.58 15.27 -2.95
CA VAL A 313 -5.16 15.01 -3.14
C VAL A 313 -4.99 14.30 -4.48
N THR A 314 -4.02 14.72 -5.28
CA THR A 314 -3.75 14.12 -6.59
C THR A 314 -2.47 13.29 -6.59
N MET A 315 -2.26 12.52 -7.63
CA MET A 315 -0.99 11.82 -7.86
C MET A 315 0.20 12.78 -7.78
N ASP A 316 0.09 13.98 -8.36
CA ASP A 316 1.19 14.94 -8.38
C ASP A 316 1.62 15.38 -6.97
N ASP A 317 0.67 15.44 -6.04
CA ASP A 317 0.95 15.75 -4.63
C ASP A 317 1.78 14.65 -3.95
N LEU A 318 1.72 13.40 -4.43
CA LEU A 318 2.53 12.29 -3.89
C LEU A 318 4.01 12.37 -4.29
N PHE A 319 4.35 13.21 -5.28
CA PHE A 319 5.72 13.49 -5.71
C PHE A 319 6.36 14.68 -4.99
N ALA A 320 5.69 15.26 -3.99
CA ALA A 320 6.17 16.44 -3.25
C ALA A 320 7.36 16.11 -2.31
#